data_de3cf8f940ccc470ba7636eadfe31ca0
#
_entry.id   de3cf8f940ccc470ba7636eadfe31ca0
#
_cell.length_a   1.000
_cell.length_b   1.000
_cell.length_c   1.000
_cell.angle_alpha   90.00
_cell.angle_beta   90.00
_cell.angle_gamma   90.00
#
_symmetry.space_group_name_H-M   'P 1'
#
loop_
_entity.id
_entity.type
_entity.pdbx_description
1 polymer ?
#
loop_
_entity_poly.entity_id
_entity_poly.type
_entity_poly.pdbx_seq_one_letter_code
_entity_poly.pdbx_strand_id
1 'polypeptide(L)'
;MLMSTPFDAPNDWFVYGHLHLILAVPTLTLLAISPPLGEASKLYKQAAYAFIGFIVCIGVGQSFIWDSYGASNGFWEFNAAKCTLREDAPLPLEEVLWLFHHVLKTALYQLKAFELIEADVSADAPTDEFKASISAGLVALSAFGWWALTISPDESVKCIGLVAAFFAPIWLIIWLVGNQFVKRHADRITWGWFAPGITTVLIDCLGQQQGVWRFPDPFLSGIGVGYLKLDIVLVYMVSTFAVTGTGAVILAATEELTARNAERGLPPPSSLVDVGKYIFTGRLDVSAAEPAA
;
A
#
# COMPACT_ATOMS: atom_id res chain seq x y z
N MET A 1 27.12 -20.92 4.28
CA MET A 1 26.03 -21.36 5.15
C MET A 1 26.27 -20.70 6.52
N LEU A 2 25.74 -19.50 6.73
CA LEU A 2 25.81 -18.82 8.02
C LEU A 2 24.93 -19.63 8.96
N MET A 3 25.51 -20.16 10.04
CA MET A 3 24.71 -20.78 11.10
C MET A 3 23.81 -19.67 11.68
N SER A 4 22.52 -19.74 11.37
CA SER A 4 21.55 -18.84 11.98
C SER A 4 21.58 -19.05 13.50
N THR A 5 21.73 -17.96 14.25
CA THR A 5 21.50 -18.00 15.69
C THR A 5 20.11 -18.53 15.97
N PRO A 6 19.88 -19.31 17.03
CA PRO A 6 18.54 -19.76 17.37
C PRO A 6 17.58 -18.57 17.52
N PHE A 7 16.30 -18.78 17.15
CA PHE A 7 15.28 -17.79 17.42
C PHE A 7 15.05 -17.71 18.93
N ASP A 8 15.10 -16.51 19.50
CA ASP A 8 14.60 -16.25 20.84
C ASP A 8 13.07 -16.28 20.80
N ALA A 9 12.48 -17.39 21.18
CA ALA A 9 11.04 -17.59 21.14
C ALA A 9 10.50 -17.78 22.59
N PRO A 10 10.02 -16.71 23.22
CA PRO A 10 9.59 -16.75 24.63
C PRO A 10 8.36 -17.65 24.86
N ASN A 11 7.59 -17.92 23.80
CA ASN A 11 6.34 -18.71 23.89
C ASN A 11 6.24 -19.72 22.74
N ASP A 12 6.40 -20.99 23.05
CA ASP A 12 6.30 -22.08 22.06
C ASP A 12 4.89 -22.23 21.47
N TRP A 13 3.87 -21.85 22.21
CA TRP A 13 2.47 -21.94 21.77
C TRP A 13 2.08 -20.84 20.75
N PHE A 14 2.83 -19.75 20.66
CA PHE A 14 2.53 -18.65 19.74
C PHE A 14 3.08 -18.99 18.36
N VAL A 15 2.22 -19.15 17.40
CA VAL A 15 2.53 -19.42 15.99
C VAL A 15 2.04 -18.31 15.10
N TYR A 16 2.49 -18.29 13.85
CA TYR A 16 2.13 -17.24 12.88
C TYR A 16 0.60 -17.07 12.73
N GLY A 17 -0.15 -18.15 12.78
CA GLY A 17 -1.61 -18.12 12.72
C GLY A 17 -2.29 -17.20 13.73
N HIS A 18 -1.69 -16.96 14.90
CA HIS A 18 -2.22 -16.04 15.90
C HIS A 18 -2.14 -14.57 15.43
N LEU A 19 -1.11 -14.21 14.66
CA LEU A 19 -1.00 -12.87 14.08
C LEU A 19 -2.12 -12.60 13.08
N HIS A 20 -2.56 -13.63 12.32
CA HIS A 20 -3.71 -13.51 11.43
C HIS A 20 -4.99 -13.17 12.18
N LEU A 21 -5.22 -13.78 13.34
CA LEU A 21 -6.38 -13.46 14.18
C LEU A 21 -6.34 -12.01 14.64
N ILE A 22 -5.18 -11.53 15.08
CA ILE A 22 -4.99 -10.13 15.51
C ILE A 22 -5.20 -9.16 14.35
N LEU A 23 -4.77 -9.50 13.14
CA LEU A 23 -4.94 -8.68 11.95
C LEU A 23 -6.36 -8.75 11.38
N ALA A 24 -6.97 -9.94 11.36
CA ALA A 24 -8.31 -10.15 10.81
C ALA A 24 -9.39 -9.47 11.65
N VAL A 25 -9.25 -9.44 12.98
CA VAL A 25 -10.26 -8.83 13.87
C VAL A 25 -10.51 -7.35 13.53
N PRO A 26 -9.51 -6.46 13.41
CA PRO A 26 -9.75 -5.08 12.98
C PRO A 26 -10.42 -4.98 11.60
N THR A 27 -9.99 -5.81 10.65
CA THR A 27 -10.55 -5.83 9.29
C THR A 27 -12.02 -6.24 9.30
N LEU A 28 -12.35 -7.32 9.99
CA LEU A 28 -13.73 -7.80 10.13
C LEU A 28 -14.60 -6.80 10.89
N THR A 29 -14.06 -6.15 11.90
CA THR A 29 -14.75 -5.11 12.64
C THR A 29 -15.09 -3.92 11.74
N LEU A 30 -14.14 -3.47 10.92
CA LEU A 30 -14.39 -2.40 9.95
C LEU A 30 -15.48 -2.77 8.94
N LEU A 31 -15.48 -4.00 8.45
CA LEU A 31 -16.52 -4.51 7.54
C LEU A 31 -17.89 -4.60 8.21
N ALA A 32 -17.94 -4.97 9.49
CA ALA A 32 -19.18 -5.17 10.23
C ALA A 32 -19.82 -3.86 10.71
N ILE A 33 -19.01 -2.91 11.20
CA ILE A 33 -19.48 -1.65 11.78
C ILE A 33 -19.90 -0.66 10.67
N SER A 34 -19.20 -0.69 9.58
CA SER A 34 -19.43 0.22 8.47
C SER A 34 -19.28 -0.56 7.19
N PRO A 35 -20.38 -1.16 6.71
CA PRO A 35 -20.35 -1.73 5.37
C PRO A 35 -19.97 -0.56 4.45
N PRO A 36 -18.75 -0.58 3.88
CA PRO A 36 -18.32 0.50 3.02
C PRO A 36 -19.37 0.62 1.92
N LEU A 37 -19.81 1.85 1.65
CA LEU A 37 -20.63 2.14 0.49
C LEU A 37 -22.15 2.00 0.66
N GLY A 38 -22.72 1.98 1.87
CA GLY A 38 -24.17 1.83 2.07
C GLY A 38 -25.01 2.68 1.14
N GLU A 39 -24.91 4.01 1.19
CA GLU A 39 -25.68 4.98 0.40
C GLU A 39 -24.94 5.49 -0.86
N ALA A 40 -23.72 5.03 -1.12
CA ALA A 40 -22.92 5.50 -2.25
C ALA A 40 -23.57 5.19 -3.60
N SER A 41 -23.32 6.04 -4.60
CA SER A 41 -23.79 5.84 -5.96
C SER A 41 -23.32 4.51 -6.54
N LYS A 42 -24.05 3.98 -7.52
CA LYS A 42 -23.66 2.72 -8.21
C LYS A 42 -22.24 2.81 -8.79
N LEU A 43 -21.90 3.94 -9.41
CA LEU A 43 -20.57 4.13 -10.00
C LEU A 43 -19.48 4.15 -8.93
N TYR A 44 -19.69 4.83 -7.81
CA TYR A 44 -18.72 4.86 -6.72
C TYR A 44 -18.51 3.47 -6.13
N LYS A 45 -19.56 2.68 -5.96
CA LYS A 45 -19.46 1.26 -5.56
C LYS A 45 -18.62 0.45 -6.55
N GLN A 46 -18.84 0.65 -7.84
CA GLN A 46 -18.02 -0.01 -8.86
C GLN A 46 -16.55 0.41 -8.80
N ALA A 47 -16.27 1.70 -8.61
CA ALA A 47 -14.91 2.22 -8.44
C ALA A 47 -14.22 1.64 -7.20
N ALA A 48 -14.92 1.57 -6.08
CA ALA A 48 -14.40 0.98 -4.85
C ALA A 48 -14.10 -0.52 -4.99
N TYR A 49 -14.99 -1.30 -5.60
CA TYR A 49 -14.74 -2.72 -5.87
C TYR A 49 -13.61 -2.92 -6.88
N ALA A 50 -13.52 -2.07 -7.92
CA ALA A 50 -12.43 -2.11 -8.87
C ALA A 50 -11.08 -1.77 -8.20
N PHE A 51 -11.06 -0.78 -7.30
CA PHE A 51 -9.89 -0.46 -6.49
C PHE A 51 -9.46 -1.64 -5.63
N ILE A 52 -10.37 -2.24 -4.84
CA ILE A 52 -10.07 -3.39 -4.00
C ILE A 52 -9.55 -4.56 -4.87
N GLY A 53 -10.25 -4.90 -5.94
CA GLY A 53 -9.84 -5.99 -6.83
C GLY A 53 -8.48 -5.75 -7.46
N PHE A 54 -8.23 -4.53 -7.97
CA PHE A 54 -6.94 -4.13 -8.54
C PHE A 54 -5.82 -4.23 -7.52
N ILE A 55 -6.00 -3.61 -6.33
CA ILE A 55 -4.92 -3.56 -5.34
C ILE A 55 -4.66 -4.93 -4.69
N VAL A 56 -5.67 -5.78 -4.55
CA VAL A 56 -5.47 -7.15 -4.08
C VAL A 56 -4.67 -7.94 -5.12
N CYS A 57 -5.03 -7.87 -6.41
CA CYS A 57 -4.30 -8.60 -7.44
C CYS A 57 -2.87 -8.10 -7.62
N ILE A 58 -2.72 -6.78 -7.80
CA ILE A 58 -1.39 -6.17 -8.09
C ILE A 58 -0.58 -6.01 -6.81
N GLY A 59 -1.20 -5.56 -5.72
CA GLY A 59 -0.52 -5.32 -4.45
C GLY A 59 0.00 -6.61 -3.82
N VAL A 60 -0.81 -7.66 -3.78
CA VAL A 60 -0.35 -8.97 -3.27
C VAL A 60 0.70 -9.57 -4.20
N GLY A 61 0.49 -9.53 -5.52
CA GLY A 61 1.46 -10.04 -6.49
C GLY A 61 2.81 -9.33 -6.40
N GLN A 62 2.81 -8.01 -6.34
CA GLN A 62 4.03 -7.21 -6.19
C GLN A 62 4.68 -7.45 -4.83
N SER A 63 3.90 -7.50 -3.74
CA SER A 63 4.40 -7.80 -2.40
C SER A 63 5.03 -9.19 -2.35
N PHE A 64 4.40 -10.19 -2.96
CA PHE A 64 4.98 -11.53 -3.05
C PHE A 64 6.36 -11.54 -3.75
N ILE A 65 6.55 -10.73 -4.79
CA ILE A 65 7.84 -10.66 -5.51
C ILE A 65 8.93 -10.09 -4.63
N TRP A 66 8.72 -8.90 -4.03
CA TRP A 66 9.77 -8.27 -3.22
C TRP A 66 10.01 -8.99 -1.90
N ASP A 67 8.98 -9.57 -1.29
CA ASP A 67 9.06 -10.33 -0.06
C ASP A 67 9.81 -11.66 -0.28
N SER A 68 9.49 -12.38 -1.37
CA SER A 68 10.25 -13.56 -1.79
C SER A 68 11.71 -13.23 -2.07
N TYR A 69 11.99 -12.08 -2.70
CA TYR A 69 13.36 -11.62 -2.92
C TYR A 69 14.07 -11.38 -1.59
N GLY A 70 13.45 -10.68 -0.65
CA GLY A 70 14.02 -10.39 0.66
C GLY A 70 14.30 -11.65 1.48
N ALA A 71 13.34 -12.57 1.57
CA ALA A 71 13.48 -13.84 2.26
C ALA A 71 14.59 -14.72 1.63
N SER A 72 14.62 -14.83 0.29
CA SER A 72 15.62 -15.61 -0.42
C SER A 72 17.04 -15.06 -0.29
N ASN A 73 17.19 -13.75 -0.04
CA ASN A 73 18.48 -13.09 0.20
C ASN A 73 18.80 -12.91 1.69
N GLY A 74 17.98 -13.45 2.59
CA GLY A 74 18.23 -13.44 4.02
C GLY A 74 17.97 -12.10 4.72
N PHE A 75 17.22 -11.16 4.11
CA PHE A 75 16.87 -9.89 4.74
C PHE A 75 15.90 -10.09 5.90
N TRP A 76 15.11 -11.14 5.86
CA TRP A 76 14.33 -11.69 6.97
C TRP A 76 14.29 -13.21 6.91
N GLU A 77 14.11 -13.80 8.06
CA GLU A 77 14.08 -15.24 8.24
C GLU A 77 12.85 -15.65 9.02
N PHE A 78 12.22 -16.74 8.62
CA PHE A 78 11.04 -17.30 9.29
C PHE A 78 11.43 -18.48 10.19
N ASN A 79 10.77 -18.57 11.36
CA ASN A 79 10.98 -19.67 12.28
C ASN A 79 10.19 -20.91 11.83
N ALA A 80 10.87 -21.95 11.38
CA ALA A 80 10.28 -23.19 10.90
C ALA A 80 9.38 -23.90 11.95
N ALA A 81 9.60 -23.67 13.24
CA ALA A 81 8.76 -24.23 14.30
C ALA A 81 7.42 -23.48 14.46
N LYS A 82 7.27 -22.29 13.85
CA LYS A 82 6.11 -21.40 14.02
C LYS A 82 5.37 -21.07 12.73
N CYS A 83 5.90 -21.49 11.60
CA CYS A 83 5.37 -21.23 10.26
C CYS A 83 5.26 -22.53 9.46
N THR A 84 4.37 -22.57 8.49
CA THR A 84 4.28 -23.63 7.49
C THR A 84 5.27 -23.36 6.37
N LEU A 85 6.54 -23.74 6.59
CA LEU A 85 7.56 -23.65 5.56
C LEU A 85 7.50 -24.84 4.61
N ARG A 86 7.73 -24.57 3.32
CA ARG A 86 7.83 -25.57 2.27
C ARG A 86 9.22 -25.49 1.66
N GLU A 87 9.81 -26.63 1.33
CA GLU A 87 11.14 -26.69 0.73
C GLU A 87 11.25 -26.00 -0.63
N ASP A 88 10.12 -25.94 -1.35
CA ASP A 88 9.99 -25.40 -2.71
C ASP A 88 9.47 -23.95 -2.77
N ALA A 89 9.19 -23.31 -1.63
CA ALA A 89 8.64 -21.97 -1.59
C ALA A 89 9.47 -21.02 -0.70
N PRO A 90 9.76 -19.81 -1.17
CA PRO A 90 10.55 -18.83 -0.42
C PRO A 90 9.80 -18.26 0.79
N LEU A 91 8.47 -18.32 0.77
CA LEU A 91 7.62 -17.77 1.82
C LEU A 91 6.72 -18.84 2.42
N PRO A 92 6.46 -18.80 3.74
CA PRO A 92 5.43 -19.64 4.35
C PRO A 92 4.03 -19.25 3.84
N LEU A 93 3.09 -20.18 3.90
CA LEU A 93 1.71 -19.92 3.47
C LEU A 93 1.09 -18.76 4.25
N GLU A 94 1.39 -18.68 5.53
CA GLU A 94 0.93 -17.60 6.41
C GLU A 94 1.40 -16.24 5.94
N GLU A 95 2.62 -16.12 5.37
CA GLU A 95 3.11 -14.85 4.82
C GLU A 95 2.26 -14.41 3.63
N VAL A 96 1.91 -15.32 2.73
CA VAL A 96 1.03 -15.00 1.59
C VAL A 96 -0.33 -14.49 2.08
N LEU A 97 -0.88 -15.10 3.14
CA LEU A 97 -2.11 -14.64 3.77
C LEU A 97 -1.92 -13.28 4.47
N TRP A 98 -0.73 -13.03 5.05
CA TRP A 98 -0.38 -11.74 5.65
C TRP A 98 -0.40 -10.62 4.61
N LEU A 99 0.23 -10.82 3.46
CA LEU A 99 0.23 -9.85 2.36
C LEU A 99 -1.21 -9.51 1.92
N PHE A 100 -2.05 -10.53 1.77
CA PHE A 100 -3.46 -10.34 1.43
C PHE A 100 -4.20 -9.50 2.49
N HIS A 101 -4.07 -9.87 3.77
CA HIS A 101 -4.71 -9.15 4.88
C HIS A 101 -4.22 -7.72 4.99
N HIS A 102 -2.92 -7.48 4.83
CA HIS A 102 -2.33 -6.13 4.87
C HIS A 102 -2.91 -5.21 3.80
N VAL A 103 -2.91 -5.69 2.56
CA VAL A 103 -3.44 -4.93 1.42
C VAL A 103 -4.95 -4.66 1.57
N LEU A 104 -5.73 -5.69 1.90
CA LEU A 104 -7.19 -5.57 2.07
C LEU A 104 -7.54 -4.63 3.24
N LYS A 105 -6.90 -4.79 4.39
CA LYS A 105 -7.07 -3.91 5.54
C LYS A 105 -6.83 -2.45 5.15
N THR A 106 -5.71 -2.18 4.48
CA THR A 106 -5.34 -0.83 4.06
C THR A 106 -6.35 -0.24 3.08
N ALA A 107 -6.83 -1.03 2.11
CA ALA A 107 -7.87 -0.59 1.19
C ALA A 107 -9.17 -0.22 1.90
N LEU A 108 -9.58 -1.00 2.91
CA LEU A 108 -10.78 -0.70 3.70
C LEU A 108 -10.63 0.57 4.54
N TYR A 109 -9.46 0.80 5.15
CA TYR A 109 -9.17 2.06 5.85
C TYR A 109 -9.23 3.25 4.90
N GLN A 110 -8.73 3.09 3.66
CA GLN A 110 -8.79 4.13 2.65
C GLN A 110 -10.24 4.45 2.24
N LEU A 111 -11.07 3.44 2.01
CA LEU A 111 -12.50 3.64 1.73
C LEU A 111 -13.19 4.40 2.87
N LYS A 112 -12.85 4.03 4.12
CA LYS A 112 -13.41 4.69 5.30
C LYS A 112 -12.94 6.13 5.43
N ALA A 113 -11.68 6.43 5.11
CA ALA A 113 -11.18 7.80 5.09
C ALA A 113 -11.92 8.65 4.04
N PHE A 114 -12.24 8.08 2.88
CA PHE A 114 -13.03 8.77 1.85
C PHE A 114 -14.49 9.01 2.27
N GLU A 115 -15.05 8.15 3.10
CA GLU A 115 -16.39 8.32 3.64
C GLU A 115 -16.47 9.40 4.75
N LEU A 116 -15.46 9.46 5.62
CA LEU A 116 -15.49 10.27 6.84
C LEU A 116 -14.85 11.66 6.70
N ILE A 117 -13.96 11.85 5.74
CA ILE A 117 -13.19 13.09 5.58
C ILE A 117 -13.60 13.77 4.29
N GLU A 118 -13.98 15.03 4.38
CA GLU A 118 -14.27 15.84 3.20
C GLU A 118 -13.01 16.16 2.41
N ALA A 119 -13.13 16.22 1.09
CA ALA A 119 -12.00 16.60 0.22
C ALA A 119 -11.78 18.13 0.29
N ASP A 120 -10.54 18.56 0.32
CA ASP A 120 -10.21 19.95 0.03
C ASP A 120 -10.14 20.17 -1.49
N VAL A 121 -11.31 20.29 -2.10
CA VAL A 121 -11.43 20.55 -3.54
C VAL A 121 -10.93 21.93 -3.95
N SER A 122 -10.69 22.84 -2.99
CA SER A 122 -10.14 24.19 -3.22
C SER A 122 -8.62 24.17 -3.46
N ALA A 123 -7.94 23.10 -3.09
CA ALA A 123 -6.51 22.98 -3.26
C ALA A 123 -6.12 23.00 -4.75
N ASP A 124 -5.25 23.94 -5.10
CA ASP A 124 -4.72 24.03 -6.46
C ASP A 124 -3.98 22.76 -6.90
N ALA A 125 -4.04 22.46 -8.19
CA ALA A 125 -3.20 21.42 -8.77
C ALA A 125 -1.71 21.75 -8.52
N PRO A 126 -0.84 20.72 -8.38
CA PRO A 126 0.60 20.99 -8.23
C PRO A 126 1.16 21.74 -9.44
N THR A 127 2.10 22.69 -9.19
CA THR A 127 2.82 23.35 -10.28
C THR A 127 3.70 22.37 -11.05
N ASP A 128 4.08 22.71 -12.28
CA ASP A 128 4.91 21.82 -13.10
C ASP A 128 6.31 21.62 -12.50
N GLU A 129 6.87 22.67 -11.86
CA GLU A 129 8.14 22.56 -11.14
C GLU A 129 8.03 21.60 -9.96
N PHE A 130 6.94 21.65 -9.22
CA PHE A 130 6.71 20.72 -8.10
C PHE A 130 6.53 19.29 -8.58
N LYS A 131 5.77 19.08 -9.68
CA LYS A 131 5.63 17.76 -10.30
C LYS A 131 6.98 17.19 -10.73
N ALA A 132 7.78 18.01 -11.42
CA ALA A 132 9.12 17.62 -11.88
C ALA A 132 10.05 17.28 -10.72
N SER A 133 10.05 18.09 -9.65
CA SER A 133 10.88 17.86 -8.47
C SER A 133 10.55 16.54 -7.77
N ILE A 134 9.27 16.24 -7.54
CA ILE A 134 8.86 14.98 -6.94
C ILE A 134 9.20 13.79 -7.86
N SER A 135 8.96 13.93 -9.16
CA SER A 135 9.30 12.87 -10.13
C SER A 135 10.80 12.59 -10.15
N ALA A 136 11.64 13.63 -10.18
CA ALA A 136 13.09 13.48 -10.11
C ALA A 136 13.56 12.82 -8.81
N GLY A 137 12.97 13.22 -7.68
CA GLY A 137 13.24 12.60 -6.39
C GLY A 137 12.90 11.09 -6.35
N LEU A 138 11.74 10.70 -6.90
CA LEU A 138 11.34 9.30 -6.98
C LEU A 138 12.22 8.47 -7.93
N VAL A 139 12.64 9.05 -9.06
CA VAL A 139 13.62 8.42 -9.97
C VAL A 139 14.96 8.23 -9.26
N ALA A 140 15.45 9.26 -8.57
CA ALA A 140 16.71 9.19 -7.83
C ALA A 140 16.64 8.15 -6.69
N LEU A 141 15.51 8.10 -5.98
CA LEU A 141 15.28 7.11 -4.92
C LEU A 141 15.24 5.68 -5.47
N SER A 142 14.59 5.47 -6.63
CA SER A 142 14.59 4.18 -7.32
C SER A 142 16.00 3.77 -7.75
N ALA A 143 16.77 4.68 -8.34
CA ALA A 143 18.15 4.45 -8.74
C ALA A 143 19.06 4.10 -7.54
N PHE A 144 18.90 4.85 -6.43
CA PHE A 144 19.56 4.54 -5.16
C PHE A 144 19.19 3.13 -4.67
N GLY A 145 17.93 2.78 -4.71
CA GLY A 145 17.45 1.46 -4.28
C GLY A 145 18.14 0.32 -5.04
N TRP A 146 18.14 0.40 -6.36
CA TRP A 146 18.82 -0.60 -7.20
C TRP A 146 20.34 -0.62 -6.99
N TRP A 147 20.98 0.55 -6.84
CA TRP A 147 22.39 0.61 -6.50
C TRP A 147 22.68 -0.07 -5.15
N ALA A 148 21.87 0.23 -4.13
CA ALA A 148 22.04 -0.35 -2.79
C ALA A 148 21.91 -1.88 -2.81
N LEU A 149 20.97 -2.42 -3.59
CA LEU A 149 20.73 -3.86 -3.68
C LEU A 149 21.83 -4.60 -4.47
N THR A 150 22.34 -4.00 -5.55
CA THR A 150 23.15 -4.74 -6.54
C THR A 150 24.62 -4.40 -6.51
N ILE A 151 25.01 -3.22 -6.04
CA ILE A 151 26.38 -2.70 -6.16
C ILE A 151 26.98 -2.38 -4.79
N SER A 152 26.21 -1.89 -3.82
CA SER A 152 26.73 -1.46 -2.53
C SER A 152 27.40 -2.62 -1.79
N PRO A 153 28.63 -2.42 -1.27
CA PRO A 153 29.28 -3.38 -0.39
C PRO A 153 28.72 -3.35 1.04
N ASP A 154 27.95 -2.30 1.39
CA ASP A 154 27.41 -2.11 2.72
C ASP A 154 26.04 -2.81 2.82
N GLU A 155 26.02 -3.89 3.59
CA GLU A 155 24.79 -4.67 3.82
C GLU A 155 23.72 -3.85 4.57
N SER A 156 24.11 -2.89 5.42
CA SER A 156 23.19 -2.12 6.26
C SER A 156 22.24 -1.20 5.47
N VAL A 157 22.56 -0.88 4.22
CA VAL A 157 21.70 -0.08 3.35
C VAL A 157 20.76 -0.92 2.48
N LYS A 158 20.90 -2.25 2.48
CA LYS A 158 20.16 -3.12 1.58
C LYS A 158 18.67 -3.19 1.88
N CYS A 159 18.27 -3.18 3.15
CA CYS A 159 16.86 -3.20 3.51
C CYS A 159 16.15 -1.91 3.05
N ILE A 160 16.74 -0.74 3.30
CA ILE A 160 16.25 0.55 2.77
C ILE A 160 16.29 0.54 1.24
N GLY A 161 17.35 -0.02 0.66
CA GLY A 161 17.49 -0.19 -0.78
C GLY A 161 16.37 -1.02 -1.40
N LEU A 162 15.98 -2.10 -0.75
CA LEU A 162 14.86 -2.95 -1.17
C LEU A 162 13.55 -2.15 -1.24
N VAL A 163 13.23 -1.41 -0.18
CA VAL A 163 12.04 -0.55 -0.14
C VAL A 163 12.08 0.47 -1.28
N ALA A 164 13.20 1.17 -1.45
CA ALA A 164 13.35 2.19 -2.47
C ALA A 164 13.27 1.62 -3.89
N ALA A 165 13.88 0.47 -4.17
CA ALA A 165 13.88 -0.16 -5.48
C ALA A 165 12.49 -0.60 -5.93
N PHE A 166 11.70 -1.17 -5.02
CA PHE A 166 10.40 -1.74 -5.37
C PHE A 166 9.24 -0.75 -5.25
N PHE A 167 9.28 0.19 -4.32
CA PHE A 167 8.17 1.11 -4.09
C PHE A 167 8.30 2.48 -4.75
N ALA A 168 9.52 3.01 -4.94
CA ALA A 168 9.66 4.31 -5.59
C ALA A 168 9.14 4.33 -7.04
N PRO A 169 9.31 3.28 -7.88
CA PRO A 169 8.68 3.21 -9.20
C PRO A 169 7.14 3.22 -9.14
N ILE A 170 6.54 2.53 -8.16
CA ILE A 170 5.08 2.52 -7.97
C ILE A 170 4.59 3.92 -7.63
N TRP A 171 5.29 4.58 -6.71
CA TRP A 171 5.00 5.96 -6.32
C TRP A 171 5.15 6.94 -7.49
N LEU A 172 6.17 6.73 -8.33
CA LEU A 172 6.34 7.52 -9.53
C LEU A 172 5.14 7.38 -10.47
N ILE A 173 4.65 6.16 -10.68
CA ILE A 173 3.46 5.90 -11.52
C ILE A 173 2.23 6.59 -10.91
N ILE A 174 1.96 6.40 -9.62
CA ILE A 174 0.84 7.05 -8.92
C ILE A 174 0.92 8.57 -9.05
N TRP A 175 2.12 9.14 -8.88
CA TRP A 175 2.36 10.56 -8.98
C TRP A 175 2.17 11.09 -10.40
N LEU A 176 2.74 10.44 -11.41
CA LEU A 176 2.62 10.86 -12.82
C LEU A 176 1.17 10.83 -13.30
N VAL A 177 0.40 9.82 -12.86
CA VAL A 177 -0.99 9.63 -13.28
C VAL A 177 -1.97 10.47 -12.47
N GLY A 178 -1.71 10.66 -11.16
CA GLY A 178 -2.71 11.14 -10.22
C GLY A 178 -2.27 12.26 -9.28
N ASN A 179 -1.19 13.01 -9.58
CA ASN A 179 -0.66 14.04 -8.67
C ASN A 179 -1.70 15.07 -8.18
N GLN A 180 -2.64 15.47 -9.03
CA GLN A 180 -3.72 16.38 -8.66
C GLN A 180 -4.65 15.76 -7.61
N PHE A 181 -5.00 14.49 -7.75
CA PHE A 181 -5.84 13.77 -6.79
C PHE A 181 -5.10 13.54 -5.48
N VAL A 182 -3.82 13.14 -5.56
CA VAL A 182 -2.97 12.94 -4.38
C VAL A 182 -2.88 14.23 -3.55
N LYS A 183 -2.70 15.38 -4.19
CA LYS A 183 -2.61 16.66 -3.47
C LYS A 183 -3.93 17.09 -2.84
N ARG A 184 -5.03 17.04 -3.61
CA ARG A 184 -6.37 17.46 -3.12
C ARG A 184 -6.94 16.56 -2.04
N HIS A 185 -6.57 15.31 -2.04
CA HIS A 185 -7.03 14.32 -1.08
C HIS A 185 -5.97 13.89 -0.07
N ALA A 186 -4.96 14.76 0.18
CA ALA A 186 -3.84 14.46 1.06
C ALA A 186 -4.27 14.05 2.47
N ASP A 187 -5.30 14.68 3.04
CA ASP A 187 -5.83 14.34 4.36
C ASP A 187 -6.46 12.95 4.38
N ARG A 188 -7.25 12.61 3.35
CA ARG A 188 -7.84 11.28 3.19
C ARG A 188 -6.78 10.19 3.03
N ILE A 189 -5.72 10.49 2.26
CA ILE A 189 -4.57 9.60 2.10
C ILE A 189 -3.85 9.43 3.43
N THR A 190 -3.58 10.52 4.13
CA THR A 190 -2.86 10.49 5.41
C THR A 190 -3.58 9.63 6.44
N TRP A 191 -4.89 9.77 6.58
CA TRP A 191 -5.67 8.94 7.51
C TRP A 191 -5.78 7.48 7.07
N GLY A 192 -6.04 7.26 5.78
CA GLY A 192 -6.09 5.92 5.19
C GLY A 192 -4.75 5.17 5.25
N TRP A 193 -3.65 5.91 5.30
CA TRP A 193 -2.29 5.42 5.35
C TRP A 193 -1.78 5.18 6.77
N PHE A 194 -1.89 6.22 7.63
CA PHE A 194 -1.20 6.23 8.92
C PHE A 194 -1.71 5.12 9.86
N ALA A 195 -3.03 5.01 10.04
CA ALA A 195 -3.62 4.06 10.96
C ALA A 195 -3.30 2.59 10.60
N PRO A 196 -3.52 2.12 9.35
CA PRO A 196 -3.17 0.76 8.98
C PRO A 196 -1.66 0.52 8.96
N GLY A 197 -0.84 1.53 8.61
CA GLY A 197 0.62 1.43 8.62
C GLY A 197 1.16 1.19 10.02
N ILE A 198 0.81 2.04 10.98
CA ILE A 198 1.22 1.88 12.39
C ILE A 198 0.72 0.56 12.97
N THR A 199 -0.53 0.18 12.69
CA THR A 199 -1.06 -1.11 13.16
C THR A 199 -0.22 -2.28 12.64
N THR A 200 0.22 -2.23 11.38
CA THR A 200 1.07 -3.27 10.79
C THR A 200 2.45 -3.30 11.43
N VAL A 201 3.07 -2.14 11.65
CA VAL A 201 4.36 -2.05 12.36
C VAL A 201 4.27 -2.67 13.76
N LEU A 202 3.20 -2.39 14.51
CA LEU A 202 3.01 -2.95 15.86
C LEU A 202 2.83 -4.48 15.84
N ILE A 203 2.09 -4.99 14.86
CA ILE A 203 1.91 -6.45 14.70
C ILE A 203 3.22 -7.10 14.27
N ASP A 204 4.00 -6.45 13.41
CA ASP A 204 5.34 -6.92 13.03
C ASP A 204 6.28 -7.00 14.23
N CYS A 205 6.34 -5.96 15.06
CA CYS A 205 7.11 -5.98 16.31
C CYS A 205 6.69 -7.13 17.23
N LEU A 206 5.39 -7.42 17.31
CA LEU A 206 4.88 -8.57 18.06
C LEU A 206 5.36 -9.91 17.45
N GLY A 207 5.31 -10.04 16.12
CA GLY A 207 5.80 -11.23 15.42
C GLY A 207 7.28 -11.51 15.69
N GLN A 208 8.11 -10.47 15.63
CA GLN A 208 9.53 -10.53 15.97
C GLN A 208 9.73 -10.89 17.45
N GLN A 209 9.03 -10.22 18.36
CA GLN A 209 9.11 -10.48 19.80
C GLN A 209 8.72 -11.93 20.13
N GLN A 210 7.77 -12.50 19.42
CA GLN A 210 7.34 -13.89 19.59
C GLN A 210 8.22 -14.88 18.80
N GLY A 211 9.25 -14.39 18.10
CA GLY A 211 10.18 -15.23 17.35
C GLY A 211 9.53 -15.97 16.18
N VAL A 212 8.52 -15.40 15.54
CA VAL A 212 7.88 -15.92 14.33
C VAL A 212 8.78 -15.67 13.12
N TRP A 213 9.32 -14.45 13.03
CA TRP A 213 10.36 -14.04 12.07
C TRP A 213 11.36 -13.11 12.73
N ARG A 214 12.46 -12.84 12.04
CA ARG A 214 13.45 -11.84 12.44
C ARG A 214 14.06 -11.17 11.23
N PHE A 215 14.62 -9.98 11.45
CA PHE A 215 15.45 -9.26 10.51
C PHE A 215 16.90 -9.29 11.03
N PRO A 216 17.82 -9.96 10.33
CA PRO A 216 19.23 -10.04 10.75
C PRO A 216 19.90 -8.66 10.75
N ASP A 217 20.65 -8.35 11.80
CA ASP A 217 21.31 -7.06 12.01
C ASP A 217 22.17 -6.54 10.83
N PRO A 218 22.92 -7.37 10.10
CA PRO A 218 23.74 -6.87 9.00
C PRO A 218 22.98 -6.11 7.92
N PHE A 219 21.68 -6.40 7.73
CA PHE A 219 20.84 -5.78 6.70
C PHE A 219 20.09 -4.54 7.19
N LEU A 220 20.17 -4.22 8.46
CA LEU A 220 19.45 -3.09 9.07
C LEU A 220 20.41 -1.91 9.28
N SER A 221 19.89 -0.69 9.15
CA SER A 221 20.63 0.55 9.42
C SER A 221 21.09 0.71 10.88
N GLY A 222 20.57 -0.12 11.79
CA GLY A 222 20.83 -0.03 13.23
C GLY A 222 20.05 1.07 13.94
N ILE A 223 19.30 1.90 13.20
CA ILE A 223 18.50 2.98 13.78
C ILE A 223 17.19 2.41 14.36
N GLY A 224 16.95 2.62 15.65
CA GLY A 224 15.70 2.19 16.30
C GLY A 224 15.89 1.68 17.71
N VAL A 225 14.81 1.18 18.32
CA VAL A 225 14.78 0.67 19.71
C VAL A 225 14.10 -0.71 19.71
N GLY A 226 14.78 -1.73 20.22
CA GLY A 226 14.25 -3.09 20.27
C GLY A 226 13.88 -3.59 18.87
N TYR A 227 12.65 -4.07 18.71
CA TYR A 227 12.10 -4.54 17.43
C TYR A 227 11.61 -3.40 16.54
N LEU A 228 11.45 -2.19 17.06
CA LEU A 228 11.04 -1.01 16.29
C LEU A 228 12.26 -0.41 15.58
N LYS A 229 12.61 -0.94 14.42
CA LYS A 229 13.70 -0.46 13.57
C LYS A 229 13.16 0.44 12.47
N LEU A 230 13.92 1.50 12.13
CA LEU A 230 13.54 2.45 11.09
C LEU A 230 13.27 1.76 9.74
N ASP A 231 14.13 0.82 9.38
CA ASP A 231 14.00 0.05 8.13
C ASP A 231 12.64 -0.64 8.03
N ILE A 232 12.21 -1.28 9.12
CA ILE A 232 10.94 -2.01 9.20
C ILE A 232 9.75 -1.04 9.19
N VAL A 233 9.86 0.06 9.92
CA VAL A 233 8.84 1.12 9.86
C VAL A 233 8.68 1.62 8.43
N LEU A 234 9.78 1.87 7.71
CA LEU A 234 9.74 2.31 6.33
C LEU A 234 9.10 1.26 5.41
N VAL A 235 9.42 -0.03 5.54
CA VAL A 235 8.80 -1.11 4.77
C VAL A 235 7.27 -1.00 4.84
N TYR A 236 6.70 -0.98 6.03
CA TYR A 236 5.24 -1.00 6.19
C TYR A 236 4.58 0.34 5.90
N MET A 237 5.22 1.46 6.25
CA MET A 237 4.65 2.77 5.95
C MET A 237 4.65 3.05 4.45
N VAL A 238 5.73 2.72 3.73
CA VAL A 238 5.82 2.96 2.29
C VAL A 238 4.89 2.03 1.50
N SER A 239 4.79 0.74 1.88
CA SER A 239 3.87 -0.20 1.23
C SER A 239 2.41 0.20 1.44
N THR A 240 2.02 0.56 2.66
CA THR A 240 0.68 1.04 2.99
C THR A 240 0.33 2.30 2.19
N PHE A 241 1.30 3.23 2.07
CA PHE A 241 1.11 4.46 1.31
C PHE A 241 0.91 4.19 -0.20
N ALA A 242 1.53 3.17 -0.78
CA ALA A 242 1.29 2.78 -2.17
C ALA A 242 -0.16 2.31 -2.41
N VAL A 243 -0.72 1.55 -1.47
CA VAL A 243 -2.12 1.13 -1.53
C VAL A 243 -3.07 2.32 -1.47
N THR A 244 -2.86 3.23 -0.51
CA THR A 244 -3.73 4.38 -0.29
C THR A 244 -3.64 5.41 -1.41
N GLY A 245 -2.43 5.64 -1.95
CA GLY A 245 -2.24 6.53 -3.11
C GLY A 245 -2.98 6.03 -4.35
N THR A 246 -2.95 4.72 -4.61
CA THR A 246 -3.72 4.11 -5.71
C THR A 246 -5.22 4.30 -5.50
N GLY A 247 -5.72 4.06 -4.28
CA GLY A 247 -7.12 4.28 -3.92
C GLY A 247 -7.55 5.73 -4.11
N ALA A 248 -6.69 6.66 -3.68
CA ALA A 248 -6.95 8.08 -3.83
C ALA A 248 -7.16 8.49 -5.30
N VAL A 249 -6.32 8.01 -6.21
CA VAL A 249 -6.47 8.32 -7.64
C VAL A 249 -7.82 7.83 -8.18
N ILE A 250 -8.22 6.59 -7.89
CA ILE A 250 -9.44 6.00 -8.43
C ILE A 250 -10.69 6.60 -7.80
N LEU A 251 -10.73 6.71 -6.48
CA LEU A 251 -11.91 7.17 -5.74
C LEU A 251 -12.12 8.67 -5.93
N ALA A 252 -11.05 9.46 -5.82
CA ALA A 252 -11.11 10.91 -6.01
C ALA A 252 -11.52 11.28 -7.43
N ALA A 253 -10.97 10.63 -8.44
CA ALA A 253 -11.37 10.86 -9.82
C ALA A 253 -12.85 10.58 -10.04
N THR A 254 -13.41 9.54 -9.38
CA THR A 254 -14.84 9.21 -9.47
C THR A 254 -15.70 10.29 -8.83
N GLU A 255 -15.34 10.76 -7.63
CA GLU A 255 -16.04 11.84 -6.93
C GLU A 255 -15.97 13.15 -7.72
N GLU A 256 -14.77 13.57 -8.11
CA GLU A 256 -14.57 14.83 -8.85
C GLU A 256 -15.29 14.83 -10.19
N LEU A 257 -15.23 13.73 -10.94
CA LEU A 257 -15.94 13.64 -12.22
C LEU A 257 -17.45 13.72 -12.04
N THR A 258 -17.98 13.06 -11.00
CA THR A 258 -19.43 13.10 -10.68
C THR A 258 -19.86 14.52 -10.29
N ALA A 259 -19.12 15.19 -9.42
CA ALA A 259 -19.41 16.56 -9.00
C ALA A 259 -19.34 17.55 -10.17
N ARG A 260 -18.30 17.49 -11.00
CA ARG A 260 -18.16 18.38 -12.17
C ARG A 260 -19.25 18.18 -13.21
N ASN A 261 -19.71 16.94 -13.41
CA ASN A 261 -20.85 16.70 -14.29
C ASN A 261 -22.12 17.35 -13.72
N ALA A 262 -22.38 17.20 -12.42
CA ALA A 262 -23.53 17.82 -11.75
C ALA A 262 -23.51 19.36 -11.87
N GLU A 263 -22.37 20.00 -11.62
CA GLU A 263 -22.18 21.46 -11.76
C GLU A 263 -22.49 21.98 -13.17
N ARG A 264 -22.25 21.16 -14.18
CA ARG A 264 -22.50 21.50 -15.59
C ARG A 264 -23.89 21.08 -16.10
N GLY A 265 -24.72 20.50 -15.23
CA GLY A 265 -26.02 19.96 -15.61
C GLY A 265 -25.92 18.73 -16.54
N LEU A 266 -24.78 18.06 -16.54
CA LEU A 266 -24.53 16.85 -17.31
C LEU A 266 -24.98 15.60 -16.53
N PRO A 267 -25.33 14.51 -17.19
CA PRO A 267 -25.64 13.26 -16.51
C PRO A 267 -24.40 12.75 -15.74
N PRO A 268 -24.61 12.01 -14.64
CA PRO A 268 -23.50 11.40 -13.93
C PRO A 268 -22.71 10.47 -14.87
N PRO A 269 -21.39 10.28 -14.63
CA PRO A 269 -20.58 9.36 -15.42
C PRO A 269 -21.20 7.96 -15.39
N SER A 270 -21.22 7.29 -16.53
CA SER A 270 -21.95 6.03 -16.67
C SER A 270 -21.08 4.79 -16.39
N SER A 271 -19.77 4.93 -16.47
CA SER A 271 -18.85 3.80 -16.42
C SER A 271 -17.48 4.14 -15.83
N LEU A 272 -16.75 3.09 -15.40
CA LEU A 272 -15.34 3.21 -15.00
C LEU A 272 -14.42 3.61 -16.16
N VAL A 273 -14.85 3.42 -17.41
CA VAL A 273 -14.09 3.88 -18.59
C VAL A 273 -14.06 5.40 -18.61
N ASP A 274 -15.16 6.08 -18.26
CA ASP A 274 -15.23 7.53 -18.18
C ASP A 274 -14.31 8.05 -17.08
N VAL A 275 -14.29 7.37 -15.92
CA VAL A 275 -13.37 7.68 -14.82
C VAL A 275 -11.91 7.51 -15.27
N GLY A 276 -11.60 6.40 -15.94
CA GLY A 276 -10.25 6.14 -16.47
C GLY A 276 -9.81 7.23 -17.46
N LYS A 277 -10.66 7.60 -18.42
CA LYS A 277 -10.38 8.70 -19.34
C LYS A 277 -10.11 10.00 -18.59
N TYR A 278 -10.92 10.33 -17.59
CA TYR A 278 -10.73 11.52 -16.78
C TYR A 278 -9.39 11.51 -16.03
N ILE A 279 -8.98 10.38 -15.47
CA ILE A 279 -7.68 10.22 -14.79
C ILE A 279 -6.53 10.59 -15.75
N PHE A 280 -6.56 10.08 -16.98
CA PHE A 280 -5.45 10.24 -17.93
C PHE A 280 -5.48 11.53 -18.73
N THR A 281 -6.65 12.10 -18.98
CA THR A 281 -6.77 13.28 -19.86
C THR A 281 -7.07 14.57 -19.12
N GLY A 282 -7.59 14.50 -17.89
CA GLY A 282 -8.13 15.64 -17.16
C GLY A 282 -9.35 16.27 -17.83
N ARG A 283 -9.80 15.68 -18.95
CA ARG A 283 -10.90 16.23 -19.77
C ARG A 283 -12.19 15.48 -19.48
N LEU A 284 -13.26 16.26 -19.43
CA LEU A 284 -14.60 15.74 -19.50
C LEU A 284 -14.87 15.48 -20.99
N ASP A 285 -14.68 14.25 -21.45
CA ASP A 285 -15.22 13.84 -22.76
C ASP A 285 -16.73 13.79 -22.60
N VAL A 286 -17.36 14.92 -22.87
CA VAL A 286 -18.77 14.94 -23.23
C VAL A 286 -18.82 14.32 -24.64
N SER A 287 -18.81 12.98 -24.72
CA SER A 287 -19.41 12.36 -25.87
C SER A 287 -20.89 12.73 -25.76
N ALA A 288 -21.25 13.82 -26.44
CA ALA A 288 -22.61 14.19 -26.61
C ALA A 288 -23.37 12.92 -27.06
N ALA A 289 -24.23 12.40 -26.21
CA ALA A 289 -25.40 11.77 -26.70
C ALA A 289 -26.08 12.87 -27.53
N GLU A 290 -25.89 12.87 -28.84
CA GLU A 290 -26.75 13.63 -29.72
C GLU A 290 -28.18 13.32 -29.28
N PRO A 291 -28.97 14.35 -28.97
CA PRO A 291 -30.38 14.09 -28.71
C PRO A 291 -30.89 13.33 -29.93
N ALA A 292 -31.36 12.11 -29.71
CA ALA A 292 -32.04 11.34 -30.73
C ALA A 292 -33.18 12.24 -31.22
N ALA A 293 -33.03 12.70 -32.48
CA ALA A 293 -33.99 13.54 -33.17
C ALA A 293 -35.28 12.75 -33.47
#